data_b9e2b2b666ad1033489952f4ed4ad023
#
_entry.id   b9e2b2b666ad1033489952f4ed4ad023
#
_cell.length_a   1.000
_cell.length_b   1.000
_cell.length_c   1.000
_cell.angle_alpha   90.00
_cell.angle_beta   90.00
_cell.angle_gamma   90.00
#
_symmetry.space_group_name_H-M   'P 1'
#
loop_
_entity.id
_entity.type
_entity.pdbx_description
1 polymer ?
#
loop_
_entity_poly.entity_id
_entity_poly.type
_entity_poly.pdbx_seq_one_letter_code
_entity_poly.pdbx_strand_id
1 'polypeptide(L)'
;MKFALRLLNKFFIGFAIGMLLCHCAYGQIIYQTENRFEADYIVYTTTNRFEADWMVYITKNRFEAKNGIMYVTKNRFEADYILYVTNNRFEADRLIYRTTNRFEAKFEE
;
A
#
# COMPACT_ATOMS: atom_id res chain seq x y z
N MET A 1 -1.61 -14.75 6.73
CA MET A 1 -0.99 -15.65 6.00
C MET A 1 -0.84 -15.29 4.59
N LYS A 2 -1.88 -14.94 3.86
CA LYS A 2 -1.73 -14.55 2.54
C LYS A 2 -0.76 -13.43 2.40
N PHE A 3 -0.83 -12.43 3.27
CA PHE A 3 0.06 -11.30 3.20
C PHE A 3 1.48 -11.76 3.45
N ALA A 4 1.67 -12.63 4.39
CA ALA A 4 2.99 -13.10 4.72
C ALA A 4 3.61 -13.85 3.56
N LEU A 5 2.84 -14.67 2.88
CA LEU A 5 3.35 -15.42 1.79
C LEU A 5 3.73 -14.51 0.65
N ARG A 6 2.91 -13.51 0.39
CA ARG A 6 3.19 -12.61 -0.68
C ARG A 6 4.44 -11.83 -0.38
N LEU A 7 4.60 -11.40 0.86
CA LEU A 7 5.75 -10.64 1.24
C LEU A 7 6.99 -11.50 1.15
N LEU A 8 6.87 -12.75 1.51
CA LEU A 8 7.99 -13.63 1.47
C LEU A 8 8.45 -13.84 0.03
N ASN A 9 7.54 -13.96 -0.89
CA ASN A 9 7.91 -14.14 -2.27
C ASN A 9 8.63 -12.92 -2.79
N LYS A 10 8.17 -11.74 -2.44
CA LYS A 10 8.82 -10.54 -2.89
C LYS A 10 10.20 -10.44 -2.31
N PHE A 11 10.34 -10.78 -1.07
CA PHE A 11 11.63 -10.70 -0.41
C PHE A 11 12.60 -11.67 -1.08
N PHE A 12 12.15 -12.85 -1.42
CA PHE A 12 13.00 -13.83 -2.00
C PHE A 12 13.53 -13.35 -3.35
N ILE A 13 12.67 -12.80 -4.17
CA ILE A 13 13.04 -12.31 -5.44
C ILE A 13 13.94 -11.12 -5.28
N GLY A 14 13.62 -10.26 -4.37
CA GLY A 14 14.42 -9.09 -4.14
C GLY A 14 15.81 -9.44 -3.71
N PHE A 15 15.92 -10.47 -2.92
CA PHE A 15 17.22 -10.85 -2.41
C PHE A 15 18.06 -11.32 -3.59
N ALA A 16 17.45 -12.00 -4.46
CA ALA A 16 18.17 -12.51 -5.59
C ALA A 16 18.69 -11.40 -6.46
N ILE A 17 17.96 -10.43 -6.72
CA ILE A 17 18.34 -9.43 -7.57
C ILE A 17 18.86 -8.25 -7.01
N GLY A 18 18.58 -7.97 -6.19
CA GLY A 18 19.04 -6.95 -5.86
C GLY A 18 18.90 -6.42 -4.77
N MET A 19 19.28 -6.92 -3.96
CA MET A 19 19.27 -6.48 -2.85
C MET A 19 19.80 -5.18 -3.03
N LEU A 20 20.35 -4.92 -4.01
CA LEU A 20 20.89 -3.80 -4.20
C LEU A 20 20.01 -2.72 -4.37
N LEU A 21 19.05 -2.89 -4.94
CA LEU A 21 18.21 -1.94 -5.20
C LEU A 21 17.51 -1.55 -4.16
N CYS A 22 17.52 -2.16 -3.36
CA CYS A 22 16.92 -1.99 -2.36
C CYS A 22 16.06 -1.19 -2.17
N HIS A 23 15.61 -1.26 -1.85
CA HIS A 23 14.79 -0.84 -1.33
C HIS A 23 14.17 0.09 -1.72
N CYS A 24 14.34 0.24 -1.99
CA CYS A 24 13.96 1.06 -2.48
C CYS A 24 12.72 1.45 -2.32
N ALA A 25 12.41 2.31 -2.16
CA ALA A 25 11.33 2.77 -1.90
C ALA A 25 10.35 2.78 -2.87
N TYR A 26 10.32 2.08 -3.76
CA TYR A 26 9.34 2.07 -4.62
C TYR A 26 8.29 1.39 -4.06
N GLY A 27 7.43 0.86 -4.56
CA GLY A 27 6.53 -0.01 -4.00
C GLY A 27 5.25 0.59 -3.56
N GLN A 28 4.78 1.56 -4.15
CA GLN A 28 3.56 2.18 -3.74
C GLN A 28 2.54 2.15 -4.88
N ILE A 29 2.62 1.16 -5.74
CA ILE A 29 1.62 0.96 -6.76
C ILE A 29 0.62 -0.01 -6.16
N ILE A 30 -0.63 0.39 -6.03
CA ILE A 30 -1.60 -0.45 -5.36
C ILE A 30 -2.75 -0.85 -6.26
N TYR A 31 -3.33 -1.98 -5.98
CA TYR A 31 -4.50 -2.46 -6.68
C TYR A 31 -5.59 -2.61 -5.63
N GLN A 32 -6.76 -2.03 -5.86
CA GLN A 32 -7.84 -2.12 -4.91
C GLN A 32 -8.73 -3.28 -5.32
N THR A 33 -8.86 -4.28 -4.46
CA THR A 33 -9.61 -5.47 -4.77
C THR A 33 -10.96 -5.45 -4.09
N GLU A 34 -11.90 -6.21 -4.60
CA GLU A 34 -13.19 -6.34 -3.97
C GLU A 34 -13.23 -7.64 -3.20
N ASN A 35 -12.17 -8.43 -3.24
CA ASN A 35 -12.12 -9.69 -2.53
C ASN A 35 -11.16 -9.55 -1.37
N ARG A 36 -11.70 -9.48 -0.14
CA ARG A 36 -10.84 -9.27 1.03
C ARG A 36 -9.83 -10.39 1.24
N PHE A 37 -10.12 -11.57 0.73
CA PHE A 37 -9.22 -12.67 0.99
C PHE A 37 -7.93 -12.61 0.16
N GLU A 38 -7.89 -11.78 -0.85
CA GLU A 38 -6.66 -11.65 -1.60
C GLU A 38 -5.90 -10.38 -1.24
N ALA A 39 -6.41 -9.59 -0.32
CA ALA A 39 -5.77 -8.32 0.03
C ALA A 39 -4.55 -8.52 0.92
N ASP A 40 -3.54 -7.68 0.71
CA ASP A 40 -2.40 -7.69 1.58
C ASP A 40 -2.76 -6.95 2.86
N TYR A 41 -3.59 -5.92 2.75
CA TYR A 41 -4.06 -5.17 3.91
C TYR A 41 -5.53 -4.85 3.73
N ILE A 42 -6.28 -4.89 4.82
CA ILE A 42 -7.65 -4.44 4.83
C ILE A 42 -7.58 -3.07 5.48
N VAL A 43 -7.99 -2.03 4.76
CA VAL A 43 -7.84 -0.67 5.24
C VAL A 43 -9.16 0.05 5.40
N TYR A 44 -9.20 0.97 6.33
CA TYR A 44 -10.37 1.80 6.56
C TYR A 44 -9.94 3.25 6.42
N THR A 45 -10.67 4.04 5.64
CA THR A 45 -10.33 5.42 5.42
C THR A 45 -10.96 6.26 6.52
N THR A 46 -10.13 6.90 7.32
CA THR A 46 -10.61 7.70 8.43
C THR A 46 -10.57 9.17 8.07
N THR A 47 -11.40 9.97 8.71
CA THR A 47 -11.37 11.40 8.49
C THR A 47 -10.52 12.10 9.54
N ASN A 48 -10.00 11.33 10.51
CA ASN A 48 -9.20 11.91 11.58
C ASN A 48 -7.74 11.56 11.33
N ARG A 49 -6.95 12.57 10.93
CA ARG A 49 -5.56 12.29 10.60
C ARG A 49 -4.73 11.82 11.79
N PHE A 50 -5.17 12.16 12.99
CA PHE A 50 -4.37 11.78 14.14
C PHE A 50 -4.48 10.31 14.51
N GLU A 51 -5.48 9.60 13.99
CA GLU A 51 -5.58 8.20 14.28
C GLU A 51 -5.08 7.35 13.10
N ALA A 52 -4.66 7.97 12.02
CA ALA A 52 -4.27 7.22 10.83
C ALA A 52 -2.91 6.57 11.00
N ASP A 53 -2.80 5.35 10.47
CA ASP A 53 -1.51 4.68 10.48
C ASP A 53 -0.71 5.16 9.27
N TRP A 54 -1.40 5.44 8.17
CA TRP A 54 -0.74 5.91 6.96
C TRP A 54 -1.41 7.18 6.46
N MET A 55 -0.62 8.12 5.96
CA MET A 55 -1.14 9.31 5.31
C MET A 55 -0.89 9.11 3.84
N VAL A 56 -1.94 8.97 3.05
CA VAL A 56 -1.83 8.58 1.67
C VAL A 56 -2.20 9.70 0.71
N TYR A 57 -1.35 9.95 -0.26
CA TYR A 57 -1.62 10.91 -1.32
C TYR A 57 -1.73 10.10 -2.61
N ILE A 58 -2.83 10.24 -3.34
CA ILE A 58 -3.03 9.47 -4.57
C ILE A 58 -2.53 10.29 -5.74
N THR A 59 -1.62 9.74 -6.51
CA THR A 59 -1.05 10.42 -7.65
C THR A 59 -1.53 9.77 -8.95
N LYS A 60 -1.45 10.51 -10.03
CA LYS A 60 -1.82 9.98 -11.32
C LYS A 60 -0.57 9.58 -12.07
N ASN A 61 0.60 9.82 -11.50
CA ASN A 61 1.86 9.52 -12.16
C ASN A 61 2.52 8.36 -11.43
N ARG A 62 2.55 7.19 -12.08
CA ARG A 62 3.11 6.01 -11.41
C ARG A 62 4.57 6.17 -11.03
N PHE A 63 5.29 7.05 -11.71
CA PHE A 63 6.69 7.19 -11.37
C PHE A 63 6.94 7.99 -10.11
N GLU A 64 5.89 8.57 -9.54
CA GLU A 64 6.04 9.30 -8.30
C GLU A 64 5.70 8.43 -7.10
N ALA A 65 5.26 7.21 -7.33
CA ALA A 65 4.76 6.36 -6.26
C ALA A 65 5.85 5.95 -5.30
N LYS A 66 5.82 6.48 -4.08
CA LYS A 66 6.75 6.12 -3.03
C LYS A 66 6.37 6.80 -1.73
N ASN A 67 6.70 6.19 -0.63
CA ASN A 67 6.51 6.79 0.70
C ASN A 67 5.15 7.42 0.96
N GLY A 68 4.11 6.69 0.67
CA GLY A 68 2.77 7.20 0.94
C GLY A 68 2.14 7.84 -0.27
N ILE A 69 2.91 8.16 -1.29
CA ILE A 69 2.34 8.65 -2.53
C ILE A 69 2.03 7.41 -3.33
N MET A 70 0.76 7.12 -3.54
CA MET A 70 0.35 5.87 -4.14
C MET A 70 -0.29 6.03 -5.50
N TYR A 71 0.02 5.12 -6.38
CA TYR A 71 -0.59 5.10 -7.71
C TYR A 71 -1.52 3.89 -7.75
N VAL A 72 -2.79 4.10 -8.12
CA VAL A 72 -3.76 3.03 -8.16
C VAL A 72 -3.79 2.47 -9.57
N THR A 73 -3.46 1.20 -9.71
CA THR A 73 -3.41 0.55 -11.01
C THR A 73 -4.62 -0.34 -11.21
N LYS A 74 -4.94 -0.63 -12.45
CA LYS A 74 -6.04 -1.52 -12.74
C LYS A 74 -5.49 -2.92 -13.02
N ASN A 75 -4.18 -3.07 -13.05
CA ASN A 75 -3.56 -4.35 -13.32
C ASN A 75 -2.98 -4.89 -12.03
N ARG A 76 -3.63 -5.92 -11.47
CA ARG A 76 -3.17 -6.45 -10.19
C ARG A 76 -1.75 -7.01 -10.26
N PHE A 77 -1.30 -7.41 -11.42
CA PHE A 77 0.01 -8.02 -11.50
C PHE A 77 1.15 -7.02 -11.39
N GLU A 78 0.87 -5.73 -11.56
CA GLU A 78 1.93 -4.76 -11.39
C GLU A 78 1.85 -4.10 -10.02
N ALA A 79 0.89 -4.46 -9.21
CA ALA A 79 0.73 -3.82 -7.91
C ALA A 79 1.74 -4.33 -6.91
N ASP A 80 2.24 -3.42 -6.08
CA ASP A 80 3.12 -3.81 -5.00
C ASP A 80 2.28 -4.27 -3.82
N TYR A 81 1.09 -3.70 -3.64
CA TYR A 81 0.19 -4.10 -2.58
C TYR A 81 -1.23 -4.18 -3.11
N ILE A 82 -1.98 -5.14 -2.64
CA ILE A 82 -3.39 -5.28 -2.97
C ILE A 82 -4.15 -4.91 -1.71
N LEU A 83 -5.01 -3.91 -1.82
CA LEU A 83 -5.73 -3.40 -0.67
C LEU A 83 -7.22 -3.63 -0.79
N TYR A 84 -7.86 -3.94 0.31
CA TYR A 84 -9.31 -4.05 0.36
C TYR A 84 -9.80 -2.93 1.29
N VAL A 85 -10.69 -2.08 0.81
CA VAL A 85 -11.19 -0.97 1.61
C VAL A 85 -12.47 -1.40 2.27
N THR A 86 -12.51 -1.39 3.60
CA THR A 86 -13.65 -1.84 4.35
C THR A 86 -14.41 -0.65 4.93
N ASN A 87 -15.67 -0.87 5.24
CA ASN A 87 -16.47 0.17 5.87
C ASN A 87 -16.49 -0.03 7.37
N ASN A 88 -15.87 -1.10 7.86
CA ASN A 88 -15.87 -1.41 9.28
C ASN A 88 -14.47 -1.22 9.82
N ARG A 89 -14.27 -0.14 10.63
CA ARG A 89 -12.94 0.14 11.12
C ARG A 89 -12.38 -0.97 12.00
N PHE A 90 -13.26 -1.76 12.62
CA PHE A 90 -12.75 -2.76 13.54
C PHE A 90 -12.16 -3.98 12.83
N GLU A 91 -12.39 -4.14 11.54
CA GLU A 91 -11.78 -5.23 10.84
C GLU A 91 -10.56 -4.76 10.04
N ALA A 92 -10.25 -3.48 10.09
CA ALA A 92 -9.14 -2.96 9.29
C ALA A 92 -7.80 -3.27 9.92
N ASP A 93 -6.82 -3.56 9.08
CA ASP A 93 -5.46 -3.78 9.55
C ASP A 93 -4.80 -2.43 9.72
N ARG A 94 -5.18 -1.45 8.92
CA ARG A 94 -4.59 -0.13 8.98
C ARG A 94 -5.66 0.93 8.74
N LEU A 95 -5.52 2.04 9.41
CA LEU A 95 -6.40 3.19 9.19
C LEU A 95 -5.62 4.17 8.32
N ILE A 96 -6.21 4.61 7.23
CA ILE A 96 -5.52 5.52 6.35
C ILE A 96 -6.25 6.85 6.27
N TYR A 97 -5.49 7.93 6.17
CA TYR A 97 -6.04 9.26 5.99
C TYR A 97 -5.58 9.72 4.61
N ARG A 98 -6.51 10.10 3.76
CA ARG A 98 -6.18 10.50 2.42
C ARG A 98 -5.93 12.00 2.42
N THR A 99 -4.71 12.42 2.20
CA THR A 99 -4.35 13.81 2.27
C THR A 99 -4.28 14.40 0.87
N THR A 100 -4.46 15.73 0.77
CA THR A 100 -4.35 16.40 -0.49
C THR A 100 -2.97 17.02 -0.61
N ASN A 101 -2.13 16.89 0.41
CA ASN A 101 -0.80 17.49 0.40
C ASN A 101 0.22 16.37 0.29
N ARG A 102 0.89 16.27 -0.86
CA ARG A 102 1.82 15.17 -1.05
C ARG A 102 2.97 15.17 -0.07
N PHE A 103 3.29 16.30 0.50
CA PHE A 103 4.40 16.35 1.44
C PHE A 103 4.03 15.75 2.80
N GLU A 104 2.75 15.46 3.04
CA GLU A 104 2.34 14.86 4.28
C GLU A 104 2.27 13.34 4.13
N ALA A 105 2.48 12.82 2.96
CA ALA A 105 2.32 11.39 2.73
C ALA A 105 3.33 10.60 3.55
N LYS A 106 2.85 9.52 4.17
CA LYS A 106 3.71 8.73 5.02
C LYS A 106 3.20 7.30 5.06
N PHE A 107 4.06 6.37 4.78
CA PHE A 107 3.69 4.97 4.75
C PHE A 107 4.76 4.18 5.49
N GLU A 108 4.36 3.51 6.56
CA GLU A 108 5.29 2.70 7.33
C GLU A 108 4.65 1.34 7.54
N GLU A 109 5.28 0.29 7.16
CA GLU A 109 4.74 -1.04 7.37
C GLU A 109 4.84 -1.53 8.80
#